data_8c06cdba8061646a5664b524803d8a66
#
_entry.id   8c06cdba8061646a5664b524803d8a66
#
_cell.length_a   1.000
_cell.length_b   1.000
_cell.length_c   1.000
_cell.angle_alpha   90.00
_cell.angle_beta   90.00
_cell.angle_gamma   90.00
#
_symmetry.space_group_name_H-M   'P 1'
#
loop_
_entity.id
_entity.type
_entity.pdbx_description
1 polymer ?
#
loop_
_entity_poly.entity_id
_entity_poly.type
_entity_poly.pdbx_seq_one_letter_code
_entity_poly.pdbx_strand_id
1 'polypeptide(L)'
;MPSVLGLLEERERAALARVEELRAELERVRAAVLEAEEAVRRAAVAREEVVDALAAASGVPDTAVAGAAGGVAARVEIPPWRQGLDLAVLPGDCAAIVALVQDDAAGGGGGVRARQMRDHLGWQASDAREQAARFRAKRLVERGWLCEDGPGLFKPRPGRAG
;
A
#
# COMPACT_ATOMS: atom_id res chain seq x y z
N MET A 1 -47.69 40.65 25.58
CA MET A 1 -47.75 39.27 25.14
C MET A 1 -46.97 39.17 23.84
N PRO A 2 -45.96 38.30 23.73
CA PRO A 2 -45.25 38.12 22.45
C PRO A 2 -46.23 37.62 21.40
N SER A 3 -46.22 38.26 20.23
CA SER A 3 -47.00 37.84 19.07
C SER A 3 -46.52 36.47 18.59
N VAL A 4 -47.42 35.59 18.18
CA VAL A 4 -47.05 34.29 17.55
C VAL A 4 -46.09 34.49 16.39
N LEU A 5 -46.25 35.56 15.65
CA LEU A 5 -45.35 35.93 14.57
C LEU A 5 -43.92 36.23 15.08
N GLY A 6 -43.77 36.96 16.18
CA GLY A 6 -42.46 37.24 16.78
C GLY A 6 -41.73 35.98 17.26
N LEU A 7 -42.51 35.00 17.81
CA LEU A 7 -41.91 33.71 18.20
C LEU A 7 -41.44 32.90 16.99
N LEU A 8 -42.14 32.94 15.88
CA LEU A 8 -41.72 32.27 14.62
C LEU A 8 -40.47 32.91 14.02
N GLU A 9 -40.41 34.24 13.99
CA GLU A 9 -39.24 34.99 13.52
C GLU A 9 -38.00 34.74 14.40
N GLU A 10 -38.17 34.59 15.70
CA GLU A 10 -37.09 34.26 16.63
C GLU A 10 -36.58 32.84 16.40
N ARG A 11 -37.49 31.89 16.17
CA ARG A 11 -37.15 30.51 15.87
C ARG A 11 -36.45 30.37 14.52
N GLU A 12 -36.87 31.12 13.50
CA GLU A 12 -36.21 31.17 12.19
C GLU A 12 -34.77 31.71 12.31
N ARG A 13 -34.57 32.84 13.04
CA ARG A 13 -33.26 33.39 13.28
C ARG A 13 -32.33 32.42 14.02
N ALA A 14 -32.85 31.73 15.03
CA ALA A 14 -32.10 30.71 15.76
C ALA A 14 -31.73 29.53 14.85
N ALA A 15 -32.65 29.10 13.97
CA ALA A 15 -32.35 28.03 12.99
C ALA A 15 -31.30 28.44 11.97
N LEU A 16 -31.37 29.65 11.45
CA LEU A 16 -30.34 30.19 10.53
C LEU A 16 -28.97 30.29 11.18
N ALA A 17 -28.92 30.81 12.43
CA ALA A 17 -27.69 30.84 13.20
C ALA A 17 -27.08 29.43 13.38
N ARG A 18 -27.92 28.44 13.66
CA ARG A 18 -27.48 27.04 13.79
C ARG A 18 -26.95 26.45 12.47
N VAL A 19 -27.54 26.80 11.34
CA VAL A 19 -27.07 26.42 10.03
C VAL A 19 -25.65 26.96 9.77
N GLU A 20 -25.41 28.25 10.06
CA GLU A 20 -24.09 28.86 9.88
C GLU A 20 -23.05 28.24 10.82
N GLU A 21 -23.41 27.94 12.05
CA GLU A 21 -22.50 27.24 12.99
C GLU A 21 -22.12 25.85 12.48
N LEU A 22 -23.09 25.05 12.00
CA LEU A 22 -22.84 23.72 11.45
C LEU A 22 -22.01 23.76 10.17
N ARG A 23 -22.20 24.78 9.33
CA ARG A 23 -21.35 24.98 8.15
C ARG A 23 -19.89 25.26 8.53
N ALA A 24 -19.68 26.13 9.51
CA ALA A 24 -18.34 26.43 10.01
C ALA A 24 -17.68 25.20 10.66
N GLU A 25 -18.45 24.36 11.34
CA GLU A 25 -17.96 23.10 11.90
C GLU A 25 -17.60 22.10 10.78
N LEU A 26 -18.40 21.99 9.75
CA LEU A 26 -18.13 21.13 8.60
C LEU A 26 -16.82 21.52 7.91
N GLU A 27 -16.55 22.80 7.70
CA GLU A 27 -15.29 23.25 7.10
C GLU A 27 -14.10 22.94 8.00
N ARG A 28 -14.23 23.10 9.32
CA ARG A 28 -13.18 22.69 10.28
C ARG A 28 -12.89 21.19 10.22
N VAL A 29 -13.94 20.36 10.17
CA VAL A 29 -13.77 18.90 10.08
C VAL A 29 -13.14 18.51 8.75
N ARG A 30 -13.54 19.13 7.65
CA ARG A 30 -12.92 18.89 6.33
C ARG A 30 -11.42 19.22 6.33
N ALA A 31 -11.05 20.34 6.90
CA ALA A 31 -9.65 20.72 7.03
C ALA A 31 -8.85 19.70 7.88
N ALA A 32 -9.41 19.25 8.99
CA ALA A 32 -8.80 18.25 9.85
C ALA A 32 -8.64 16.88 9.15
N VAL A 33 -9.60 16.48 8.33
CA VAL A 33 -9.50 15.25 7.51
C VAL A 33 -8.36 15.36 6.51
N LEU A 34 -8.26 16.46 5.78
CA LEU A 34 -7.16 16.68 4.83
C LEU A 34 -5.78 16.66 5.52
N GLU A 35 -5.67 17.27 6.69
CA GLU A 35 -4.43 17.23 7.48
C GLU A 35 -4.08 15.81 7.95
N ALA A 36 -5.08 15.04 8.40
CA ALA A 36 -4.89 13.66 8.80
C ALA A 36 -4.47 12.76 7.62
N GLU A 37 -5.08 12.93 6.45
CA GLU A 37 -4.70 12.22 5.22
C GLU A 37 -3.27 12.53 4.80
N GLU A 38 -2.84 13.79 4.91
CA GLU A 38 -1.47 14.20 4.65
C GLU A 38 -0.49 13.58 5.66
N ALA A 39 -0.87 13.52 6.94
CA ALA A 39 -0.08 12.85 7.98
C ALA A 39 0.07 11.34 7.69
N VAL A 40 -1.00 10.68 7.24
CA VAL A 40 -0.95 9.26 6.83
C VAL A 40 0.00 9.07 5.64
N ARG A 41 -0.08 9.93 4.61
CA ARG A 41 0.84 9.87 3.47
C ARG A 41 2.30 10.04 3.90
N ARG A 42 2.60 11.04 4.74
CA ARG A 42 3.96 11.27 5.27
C ARG A 42 4.46 10.09 6.11
N ALA A 43 3.61 9.52 6.96
CA ALA A 43 3.95 8.35 7.76
C ALA A 43 4.20 7.10 6.90
N ALA A 44 3.47 6.94 5.79
CA ALA A 44 3.69 5.84 4.84
C ALA A 44 5.06 5.97 4.16
N VAL A 45 5.44 7.17 3.71
CA VAL A 45 6.77 7.44 3.12
C VAL A 45 7.89 7.20 4.14
N ALA A 46 7.77 7.75 5.34
CA ALA A 46 8.77 7.55 6.39
C ALA A 46 8.94 6.08 6.78
N ARG A 47 7.83 5.33 6.80
CA ARG A 47 7.89 3.87 7.05
C ARG A 47 8.62 3.14 5.93
N GLU A 48 8.39 3.50 4.68
CA GLU A 48 9.11 2.93 3.53
C GLU A 48 10.61 3.20 3.63
N GLU A 49 11.02 4.43 3.95
CA GLU A 49 12.42 4.81 4.15
C GLU A 49 13.09 4.01 5.29
N VAL A 50 12.39 3.83 6.40
CA VAL A 50 12.91 3.03 7.54
C VAL A 50 13.03 1.55 7.16
N VAL A 51 12.06 0.98 6.45
CA VAL A 51 12.12 -0.42 5.99
C VAL A 51 13.27 -0.60 5.01
N ASP A 52 13.49 0.33 4.09
CA ASP A 52 14.60 0.28 3.14
C ASP A 52 15.96 0.43 3.85
N ALA A 53 16.05 1.32 4.85
CA ALA A 53 17.26 1.48 5.66
C ALA A 53 17.57 0.23 6.51
N LEU A 54 16.56 -0.38 7.12
CA LEU A 54 16.71 -1.63 7.89
C LEU A 54 17.08 -2.82 6.99
N ALA A 55 16.52 -2.89 5.79
CA ALA A 55 16.90 -3.91 4.80
C ALA A 55 18.35 -3.75 4.35
N ALA A 56 18.83 -2.51 4.19
CA ALA A 56 20.22 -2.21 3.88
C ALA A 56 21.17 -2.49 5.06
N ALA A 57 20.72 -2.24 6.31
CA ALA A 57 21.52 -2.48 7.52
C ALA A 57 21.55 -3.96 7.95
N SER A 58 20.57 -4.76 7.54
CA SER A 58 20.49 -6.20 7.84
C SER A 58 21.34 -7.05 6.89
N GLY A 59 22.40 -6.49 6.32
CA GLY A 59 23.30 -7.15 5.41
C GLY A 59 23.76 -8.52 5.89
N VAL A 60 23.01 -9.57 5.52
CA VAL A 60 23.55 -10.90 5.40
C VAL A 60 24.35 -10.89 4.10
N PRO A 61 25.65 -11.13 4.12
CA PRO A 61 26.42 -11.21 2.89
C PRO A 61 25.94 -12.44 2.10
N ASP A 62 25.17 -12.21 1.06
CA ASP A 62 24.92 -13.22 0.04
C ASP A 62 26.20 -13.36 -0.77
N THR A 63 27.03 -14.31 -0.35
CA THR A 63 28.21 -14.75 -1.09
C THR A 63 27.73 -15.55 -2.28
N ALA A 64 27.73 -14.96 -3.43
CA ALA A 64 28.28 -15.48 -4.69
C ALA A 64 27.67 -14.78 -5.91
N VAL A 65 28.46 -14.10 -6.57
CA VAL A 65 28.99 -14.09 -7.93
C VAL A 65 29.21 -12.68 -8.46
N ALA A 66 30.46 -12.46 -8.78
CA ALA A 66 31.13 -11.26 -9.22
C ALA A 66 30.45 -10.53 -10.39
N GLY A 67 30.56 -9.18 -10.34
CA GLY A 67 30.39 -8.34 -11.51
C GLY A 67 30.27 -6.86 -11.20
N ALA A 68 31.41 -6.23 -10.87
CA ALA A 68 31.78 -4.84 -11.15
C ALA A 68 30.88 -3.66 -10.85
N ALA A 69 31.44 -2.78 -10.01
CA ALA A 69 31.42 -1.31 -10.06
C ALA A 69 30.21 -0.54 -9.47
N GLY A 70 30.47 0.03 -8.30
CA GLY A 70 30.30 1.47 -8.08
C GLY A 70 28.91 2.03 -7.82
N GLY A 71 28.64 2.32 -6.54
CA GLY A 71 28.03 3.59 -6.19
C GLY A 71 26.52 3.72 -6.32
N VAL A 72 25.91 4.14 -5.19
CA VAL A 72 24.53 4.58 -5.03
C VAL A 72 23.55 3.42 -4.91
N ALA A 73 22.94 3.27 -3.75
CA ALA A 73 21.83 2.35 -3.51
C ALA A 73 20.75 2.58 -4.58
N ALA A 74 20.84 1.78 -5.65
CA ALA A 74 19.89 1.84 -6.73
C ALA A 74 18.53 1.45 -6.13
N ARG A 75 17.59 2.38 -6.13
CA ARG A 75 16.18 2.06 -6.00
C ARG A 75 15.92 0.90 -6.93
N VAL A 76 15.62 -0.25 -6.38
CA VAL A 76 15.29 -1.43 -7.16
C VAL A 76 13.99 -1.13 -7.88
N GLU A 77 14.12 -0.68 -9.12
CA GLU A 77 13.01 -0.24 -9.93
C GLU A 77 12.31 -1.47 -10.51
N ILE A 78 11.09 -1.72 -10.08
CA ILE A 78 10.24 -2.77 -10.65
C ILE A 78 9.73 -2.25 -12.00
N PRO A 79 10.11 -2.86 -13.13
CA PRO A 79 9.63 -2.42 -14.43
C PRO A 79 8.12 -2.65 -14.55
N PRO A 80 7.39 -1.79 -15.28
CA PRO A 80 5.98 -2.04 -15.58
C PRO A 80 5.84 -3.32 -16.38
N TRP A 81 4.86 -4.14 -16.03
CA TRP A 81 4.61 -5.39 -16.73
C TRP A 81 4.24 -5.15 -18.19
N ARG A 82 4.83 -5.92 -19.08
CA ARG A 82 4.49 -5.99 -20.50
C ARG A 82 4.42 -7.46 -20.92
N GLN A 83 3.59 -7.75 -21.91
CA GLN A 83 3.49 -9.11 -22.44
C GLN A 83 4.85 -9.57 -22.99
N GLY A 84 5.29 -10.77 -22.57
CA GLY A 84 6.59 -11.33 -22.96
C GLY A 84 7.75 -10.98 -22.02
N LEU A 85 7.55 -10.21 -20.94
CA LEU A 85 8.58 -10.00 -19.93
C LEU A 85 8.74 -11.23 -19.04
N ASP A 86 9.99 -11.68 -18.88
CA ASP A 86 10.37 -12.75 -17.97
C ASP A 86 10.44 -12.25 -16.52
N LEU A 87 10.26 -13.16 -15.54
CA LEU A 87 10.45 -12.90 -14.13
C LEU A 87 11.88 -12.49 -13.77
N ALA A 88 12.85 -12.88 -14.60
CA ALA A 88 14.28 -12.55 -14.42
C ALA A 88 14.58 -11.04 -14.42
N VAL A 89 13.66 -10.20 -14.94
CA VAL A 89 13.81 -8.73 -14.89
C VAL A 89 13.42 -8.13 -13.55
N LEU A 90 12.79 -8.93 -12.67
CA LEU A 90 12.41 -8.51 -11.33
C LEU A 90 13.52 -8.75 -10.32
N PRO A 91 13.60 -7.93 -9.26
CA PRO A 91 14.42 -8.25 -8.09
C PRO A 91 14.07 -9.64 -7.54
N GLY A 92 15.05 -10.36 -7.01
CA GLY A 92 14.90 -11.74 -6.55
C GLY A 92 13.67 -11.97 -5.66
N ASP A 93 13.48 -11.13 -4.63
CA ASP A 93 12.31 -11.20 -3.74
C ASP A 93 10.98 -10.98 -4.48
N CYS A 94 10.96 -10.03 -5.43
CA CYS A 94 9.77 -9.73 -6.22
C CYS A 94 9.46 -10.86 -7.21
N ALA A 95 10.49 -11.43 -7.83
CA ALA A 95 10.35 -12.59 -8.71
C ALA A 95 9.79 -13.80 -7.93
N ALA A 96 10.33 -14.07 -6.73
CA ALA A 96 9.86 -15.15 -5.86
C ALA A 96 8.39 -14.95 -5.43
N ILE A 97 7.98 -13.73 -5.11
CA ILE A 97 6.57 -13.42 -4.78
C ILE A 97 5.67 -13.69 -5.99
N VAL A 98 6.05 -13.25 -7.19
CA VAL A 98 5.24 -13.48 -8.39
C VAL A 98 5.17 -14.96 -8.73
N ALA A 99 6.27 -15.70 -8.62
CA ALA A 99 6.30 -17.15 -8.83
C ALA A 99 5.37 -17.87 -7.86
N LEU A 100 5.44 -17.57 -6.55
CA LEU A 100 4.55 -18.14 -5.54
C LEU A 100 3.07 -17.93 -5.86
N VAL A 101 2.71 -16.70 -6.28
CA VAL A 101 1.31 -16.37 -6.62
C VAL A 101 0.86 -17.11 -7.88
N GLN A 102 1.75 -17.36 -8.83
CA GLN A 102 1.45 -18.15 -10.04
C GLN A 102 1.28 -19.62 -9.73
N ASP A 103 2.15 -20.18 -8.88
CA ASP A 103 2.08 -21.57 -8.45
C ASP A 103 0.79 -21.85 -7.67
N ASP A 104 0.39 -20.93 -6.76
CA ASP A 104 -0.88 -21.01 -6.04
C ASP A 104 -2.05 -21.07 -7.02
N ALA A 105 -2.08 -20.19 -8.00
CA ALA A 105 -3.14 -20.15 -9.01
C ALA A 105 -3.16 -21.40 -9.90
N ALA A 106 -2.00 -21.92 -10.29
CA ALA A 106 -1.88 -23.16 -11.06
C ALA A 106 -2.40 -24.37 -10.26
N GLY A 107 -2.22 -24.35 -8.93
CA GLY A 107 -2.77 -25.33 -8.00
C GLY A 107 -4.25 -25.14 -7.65
N GLY A 108 -4.95 -24.17 -8.27
CA GLY A 108 -6.35 -23.87 -7.95
C GLY A 108 -6.54 -23.08 -6.65
N GLY A 109 -5.47 -22.45 -6.14
CA GLY A 109 -5.50 -21.64 -4.93
C GLY A 109 -6.32 -20.36 -5.07
N GLY A 110 -6.82 -19.86 -3.94
CA GLY A 110 -7.66 -18.66 -3.87
C GLY A 110 -6.91 -17.35 -3.87
N GLY A 111 -5.55 -17.38 -3.95
CA GLY A 111 -4.66 -16.23 -3.84
C GLY A 111 -3.77 -16.27 -2.61
N VAL A 112 -2.69 -15.51 -2.63
CA VAL A 112 -1.62 -15.54 -1.63
C VAL A 112 -1.69 -14.30 -0.73
N ARG A 113 -1.47 -14.51 0.57
CA ARG A 113 -1.40 -13.43 1.57
C ARG A 113 0.05 -13.09 1.94
N ALA A 114 0.27 -11.91 2.48
CA ALA A 114 1.59 -11.42 2.90
C ALA A 114 2.35 -12.37 3.83
N ARG A 115 1.65 -13.06 4.74
CA ARG A 115 2.23 -14.08 5.62
C ARG A 115 2.86 -15.24 4.84
N GLN A 116 2.14 -15.76 3.84
CA GLN A 116 2.63 -16.85 2.98
C GLN A 116 3.83 -16.42 2.15
N MET A 117 3.83 -15.17 1.65
CA MET A 117 4.97 -14.58 0.93
C MET A 117 6.20 -14.47 1.84
N ARG A 118 6.03 -13.97 3.09
CA ARG A 118 7.09 -13.91 4.08
C ARG A 118 7.71 -15.29 4.34
N ASP A 119 6.85 -16.30 4.55
CA ASP A 119 7.29 -17.67 4.83
C ASP A 119 8.02 -18.27 3.62
N HIS A 120 7.53 -18.04 2.41
CA HIS A 120 8.16 -18.47 1.16
C HIS A 120 9.54 -17.82 0.93
N LEU A 121 9.69 -16.55 1.31
CA LEU A 121 10.98 -15.83 1.24
C LEU A 121 11.97 -16.25 2.36
N GLY A 122 11.57 -17.17 3.24
CA GLY A 122 12.42 -17.62 4.35
C GLY A 122 12.67 -16.55 5.41
N TRP A 123 11.84 -15.51 5.45
CA TRP A 123 12.02 -14.42 6.41
C TRP A 123 11.51 -14.79 7.79
N GLN A 124 12.15 -14.24 8.84
CA GLN A 124 11.71 -14.43 10.20
C GLN A 124 10.24 -14.02 10.39
N ALA A 125 9.51 -14.79 11.21
CA ALA A 125 8.13 -14.51 11.55
C ALA A 125 8.03 -13.25 12.43
N SER A 126 7.85 -12.09 11.78
CA SER A 126 7.61 -10.81 12.44
C SER A 126 6.63 -9.96 11.63
N ASP A 127 5.90 -9.09 12.32
CA ASP A 127 4.95 -8.17 11.69
C ASP A 127 5.64 -7.23 10.68
N ALA A 128 6.86 -6.79 11.00
CA ALA A 128 7.66 -5.93 10.13
C ALA A 128 7.98 -6.63 8.79
N ARG A 129 8.36 -7.92 8.83
CA ARG A 129 8.65 -8.70 7.63
C ARG A 129 7.39 -9.04 6.83
N GLU A 130 6.27 -9.29 7.50
CA GLU A 130 4.98 -9.46 6.82
C GLU A 130 4.52 -8.18 6.13
N GLN A 131 4.68 -7.02 6.77
CA GLN A 131 4.40 -5.73 6.15
C GLN A 131 5.33 -5.47 4.96
N ALA A 132 6.63 -5.80 5.07
CA ALA A 132 7.58 -5.67 3.97
C ALA A 132 7.16 -6.53 2.75
N ALA A 133 6.70 -7.76 2.97
CA ALA A 133 6.18 -8.61 1.90
C ALA A 133 4.92 -8.02 1.26
N ARG A 134 4.00 -7.48 2.08
CA ARG A 134 2.79 -6.80 1.60
C ARG A 134 3.12 -5.58 0.75
N PHE A 135 4.09 -4.76 1.15
CA PHE A 135 4.49 -3.58 0.37
C PHE A 135 5.09 -3.97 -0.99
N ARG A 136 5.94 -5.01 -1.04
CA ARG A 136 6.47 -5.53 -2.31
C ARG A 136 5.35 -6.02 -3.23
N ALA A 137 4.39 -6.77 -2.68
CA ALA A 137 3.23 -7.25 -3.43
C ALA A 137 2.37 -6.09 -3.97
N LYS A 138 2.13 -5.04 -3.17
CA LYS A 138 1.41 -3.85 -3.63
C LYS A 138 2.14 -3.11 -4.76
N ARG A 139 3.46 -2.95 -4.66
CA ARG A 139 4.27 -2.39 -5.76
C ARG A 139 4.18 -3.23 -7.04
N LEU A 140 4.13 -4.55 -6.89
CA LEU A 140 3.91 -5.46 -8.04
C LEU A 140 2.52 -5.29 -8.65
N VAL A 141 1.49 -5.01 -7.83
CA VAL A 141 0.14 -4.68 -8.30
C VAL A 141 0.14 -3.34 -9.06
N GLU A 142 0.76 -2.29 -8.50
CA GLU A 142 0.88 -0.97 -9.14
C GLU A 142 1.61 -1.04 -10.49
N ARG A 143 2.59 -1.95 -10.60
CA ARG A 143 3.33 -2.18 -11.85
C ARG A 143 2.68 -3.22 -12.78
N GLY A 144 1.51 -3.73 -12.41
CA GLY A 144 0.69 -4.63 -13.23
C GLY A 144 1.17 -6.08 -13.28
N TRP A 145 2.08 -6.51 -12.39
CA TRP A 145 2.55 -7.89 -12.29
C TRP A 145 1.55 -8.80 -11.57
N LEU A 146 0.83 -8.26 -10.60
CA LEU A 146 -0.19 -8.96 -9.81
C LEU A 146 -1.50 -8.16 -9.83
N CYS A 147 -2.58 -8.75 -9.29
CA CYS A 147 -3.80 -8.05 -8.91
C CYS A 147 -4.15 -8.33 -7.45
N GLU A 148 -4.83 -7.40 -6.79
CA GLU A 148 -5.36 -7.57 -5.44
C GLU A 148 -6.87 -7.83 -5.57
N ASP A 149 -7.31 -9.02 -5.12
CA ASP A 149 -8.70 -9.49 -5.19
C ASP A 149 -9.36 -9.45 -3.80
N GLY A 150 -9.18 -8.34 -3.13
CA GLY A 150 -9.63 -8.12 -1.76
C GLY A 150 -8.47 -7.73 -0.85
N PRO A 151 -8.73 -7.17 0.34
CA PRO A 151 -7.70 -6.62 1.21
C PRO A 151 -6.60 -7.63 1.56
N GLY A 152 -5.40 -7.42 1.01
CA GLY A 152 -4.22 -8.24 1.28
C GLY A 152 -4.24 -9.64 0.66
N LEU A 153 -5.10 -9.90 -0.34
CA LEU A 153 -5.14 -11.13 -1.11
C LEU A 153 -4.65 -10.87 -2.53
N PHE A 154 -3.53 -11.46 -2.89
CA PHE A 154 -2.86 -11.22 -4.17
C PHE A 154 -3.02 -12.42 -5.11
N LYS A 155 -3.37 -12.13 -6.36
CA LYS A 155 -3.58 -13.11 -7.42
C LYS A 155 -2.76 -12.76 -8.66
N PRO A 156 -2.49 -13.72 -9.56
CA PRO A 156 -1.89 -13.38 -10.83
C PRO A 156 -2.84 -12.50 -11.65
N ARG A 157 -2.28 -11.63 -12.46
CA ARG A 157 -3.06 -10.81 -13.37
C ARG A 157 -3.87 -11.71 -14.34
N PRO A 158 -5.18 -11.48 -14.53
CA PRO A 158 -5.95 -12.21 -15.52
C PRO A 158 -5.36 -11.97 -16.92
N GLY A 159 -5.13 -13.05 -17.67
CA GLY A 159 -4.52 -13.03 -19.01
C GLY A 159 -3.06 -13.52 -19.07
N ARG A 160 -2.50 -14.06 -17.97
CA ARG A 160 -1.18 -14.71 -17.91
C ARG A 160 -1.26 -16.24 -17.76
N ALA A 161 -2.41 -16.87 -17.98
CA ALA A 161 -2.54 -18.33 -18.06
C ALA A 161 -2.14 -18.77 -19.47
N GLY A 162 -0.90 -19.24 -19.62
CA GLY A 162 -0.35 -19.79 -20.83
C GLY A 162 1.02 -20.37 -20.55
#